data_fc238dcac7834b53e983c5587dbf6549
#
_entry.id   fc238dcac7834b53e983c5587dbf6549
#
_cell.length_a   1.000
_cell.length_b   1.000
_cell.length_c   1.000
_cell.angle_alpha   90.00
_cell.angle_beta   90.00
_cell.angle_gamma   90.00
#
_symmetry.space_group_name_H-M   'P 1'
#
loop_
_entity.id
_entity.type
_entity.pdbx_description
1 polymer ?
#
loop_
_entity_poly.entity_id
_entity_poly.type
_entity_poly.pdbx_seq_one_letter_code
_entity_poly.pdbx_strand_id
1 'polypeptide(L)'
;MAQARTRGEKLRRKRGRALLPAVEREPNGKKSRRQASKQEQENEMQASAIATAKAQRVKLGIEGDALDPRLGYSLGRLRVLDYLTEDQFEAGKRYAQDIVRDLKLSGLSIPSPRAQNIFAVHGREVLEEDFNDAERAKEARHRRNKLRDLLLATGDINTGRRVLAIVYSVCILDEDCPVHEGFYLARGLNRLARHYGI
;
A
#
# COMPACT_ATOMS: atom_id res chain seq x y z
N MET A 1 -41.72 1.82 6.21
CA MET A 1 -41.21 1.84 7.62
C MET A 1 -40.96 0.42 8.09
N ALA A 2 -39.76 0.10 8.57
CA ALA A 2 -39.45 -1.25 9.07
C ALA A 2 -40.22 -1.52 10.37
N GLN A 3 -40.85 -2.70 10.49
CA GLN A 3 -41.61 -3.10 11.69
C GLN A 3 -40.65 -3.46 12.83
N ALA A 4 -40.98 -3.05 14.07
CA ALA A 4 -40.21 -3.39 15.25
C ALA A 4 -40.32 -4.89 15.55
N ARG A 5 -39.19 -5.61 15.64
CA ARG A 5 -39.11 -7.06 15.81
C ARG A 5 -39.31 -7.53 17.26
N THR A 6 -38.97 -6.68 18.22
CA THR A 6 -39.06 -7.04 19.66
C THR A 6 -39.94 -6.10 20.44
N ARG A 7 -40.46 -6.56 21.59
CA ARG A 7 -41.23 -5.75 22.53
C ARG A 7 -40.45 -4.50 23.01
N GLY A 8 -39.15 -4.65 23.20
CA GLY A 8 -38.25 -3.55 23.62
C GLY A 8 -38.10 -2.48 22.53
N GLU A 9 -38.03 -2.88 21.27
CA GLU A 9 -37.97 -1.95 20.12
C GLU A 9 -39.30 -1.18 19.96
N LYS A 10 -40.43 -1.87 20.18
CA LYS A 10 -41.76 -1.24 20.16
C LYS A 10 -41.87 -0.17 21.24
N LEU A 11 -41.39 -0.46 22.48
CA LEU A 11 -41.42 0.49 23.59
C LEU A 11 -40.47 1.68 23.36
N ARG A 12 -39.31 1.48 22.74
CA ARG A 12 -38.37 2.55 22.41
C ARG A 12 -38.92 3.48 21.32
N ARG A 13 -39.54 2.93 20.27
CA ARG A 13 -40.23 3.71 19.25
C ARG A 13 -41.34 4.59 19.85
N LYS A 14 -42.11 4.04 20.78
CA LYS A 14 -43.19 4.77 21.48
C LYS A 14 -42.63 5.96 22.32
N ARG A 15 -41.37 5.84 22.80
CA ARG A 15 -40.71 6.87 23.61
C ARG A 15 -39.82 7.82 22.79
N GLY A 16 -39.85 7.76 21.48
CA GLY A 16 -39.04 8.62 20.59
C GLY A 16 -37.52 8.43 20.70
N ARG A 17 -37.05 7.32 21.31
CA ARG A 17 -35.62 7.03 21.44
C ARG A 17 -35.08 6.36 20.18
N ALA A 18 -33.89 6.78 19.73
CA ALA A 18 -33.19 6.15 18.61
C ALA A 18 -33.02 4.64 18.82
N LEU A 19 -33.20 3.86 17.75
CA LEU A 19 -32.93 2.44 17.78
C LEU A 19 -31.42 2.26 18.03
N LEU A 20 -31.09 1.42 19.02
CA LEU A 20 -29.70 1.02 19.21
C LEU A 20 -29.27 0.14 18.03
N PRO A 21 -28.01 0.26 17.58
CA PRO A 21 -27.47 -0.64 16.55
C PRO A 21 -27.69 -2.09 16.96
N ALA A 22 -27.90 -2.96 15.96
CA ALA A 22 -28.11 -4.38 16.18
C ALA A 22 -26.85 -4.97 16.85
N VAL A 23 -26.94 -5.27 18.12
CA VAL A 23 -25.91 -5.96 18.87
C VAL A 23 -26.28 -7.43 18.90
N GLU A 24 -25.34 -8.30 18.51
CA GLU A 24 -25.52 -9.73 18.61
C GLU A 24 -25.76 -10.13 20.08
N ARG A 25 -26.85 -10.85 20.33
CA ARG A 25 -27.24 -11.25 21.68
C ARG A 25 -27.24 -12.75 21.79
N GLU A 26 -26.81 -13.24 22.95
CA GLU A 26 -26.97 -14.64 23.31
C GLU A 26 -28.47 -15.00 23.44
N PRO A 27 -28.81 -16.29 23.37
CA PRO A 27 -30.20 -16.75 23.53
C PRO A 27 -30.89 -16.27 24.82
N ASN A 28 -30.13 -15.98 25.87
CA ASN A 28 -30.60 -15.40 27.13
C ASN A 28 -30.87 -13.88 27.08
N GLY A 29 -30.70 -13.22 25.89
CA GLY A 29 -30.92 -11.81 25.68
C GLY A 29 -29.82 -10.87 26.16
N LYS A 30 -28.74 -11.38 26.75
CA LYS A 30 -27.55 -10.60 27.16
C LYS A 30 -26.68 -10.27 25.94
N LYS A 31 -25.88 -9.20 26.02
CA LYS A 31 -24.88 -8.90 24.99
C LYS A 31 -23.88 -10.05 24.90
N SER A 32 -23.58 -10.51 23.70
CA SER A 32 -22.62 -11.59 23.50
C SER A 32 -21.25 -11.19 24.04
N ARG A 33 -20.74 -11.94 25.02
CA ARG A 33 -19.37 -11.79 25.53
C ARG A 33 -18.33 -12.12 24.47
N ARG A 34 -18.70 -12.91 23.46
CA ARG A 34 -17.86 -13.32 22.34
C ARG A 34 -17.40 -12.14 21.49
N GLN A 35 -18.26 -11.13 21.29
CA GLN A 35 -17.88 -9.91 20.55
C GLN A 35 -16.93 -9.02 21.35
N ALA A 36 -17.16 -8.85 22.67
CA ALA A 36 -16.25 -8.08 23.52
C ALA A 36 -14.85 -8.72 23.54
N SER A 37 -14.78 -10.05 23.75
CA SER A 37 -13.50 -10.79 23.73
C SER A 37 -12.78 -10.72 22.38
N LYS A 38 -13.51 -10.77 21.27
CA LYS A 38 -12.93 -10.65 19.92
C LYS A 38 -12.36 -9.25 19.70
N GLN A 39 -13.06 -8.22 20.12
CA GLN A 39 -12.61 -6.85 19.98
C GLN A 39 -11.41 -6.51 20.87
N GLU A 40 -11.36 -7.08 22.08
CA GLU A 40 -10.19 -6.99 22.96
C GLU A 40 -8.98 -7.66 22.33
N GLN A 41 -9.13 -8.87 21.77
CA GLN A 41 -8.05 -9.57 21.07
C GLN A 41 -7.57 -8.82 19.82
N GLU A 42 -8.48 -8.22 19.04
CA GLU A 42 -8.12 -7.39 17.89
C GLU A 42 -7.35 -6.13 18.34
N ASN A 43 -7.76 -5.49 19.42
CA ASN A 43 -7.08 -4.33 19.98
C ASN A 43 -5.68 -4.69 20.53
N GLU A 44 -5.54 -5.82 21.21
CA GLU A 44 -4.24 -6.32 21.68
C GLU A 44 -3.30 -6.67 20.53
N MET A 45 -3.80 -7.31 19.48
CA MET A 45 -3.01 -7.60 18.28
C MET A 45 -2.56 -6.33 17.58
N GLN A 46 -3.44 -5.33 17.47
CA GLN A 46 -3.08 -4.02 16.90
C GLN A 46 -2.03 -3.30 17.75
N ALA A 47 -2.20 -3.28 19.08
CA ALA A 47 -1.24 -2.67 19.99
C ALA A 47 0.14 -3.36 19.91
N SER A 48 0.16 -4.69 19.85
CA SER A 48 1.39 -5.49 19.68
C SER A 48 2.07 -5.20 18.33
N ALA A 49 1.30 -5.11 17.24
CA ALA A 49 1.83 -4.80 15.91
C ALA A 49 2.44 -3.38 15.87
N ILE A 50 1.77 -2.39 16.48
CA ILE A 50 2.28 -1.02 16.61
C ILE A 50 3.55 -0.98 17.44
N ALA A 51 3.61 -1.70 18.57
CA ALA A 51 4.79 -1.78 19.41
C ALA A 51 5.98 -2.38 18.66
N THR A 52 5.75 -3.47 17.92
CA THR A 52 6.77 -4.12 17.08
C THR A 52 7.28 -3.19 15.98
N ALA A 53 6.37 -2.49 15.30
CA ALA A 53 6.71 -1.50 14.29
C ALA A 53 7.56 -0.35 14.87
N LYS A 54 7.19 0.16 16.05
CA LYS A 54 7.98 1.18 16.77
C LYS A 54 9.38 0.69 17.10
N ALA A 55 9.51 -0.52 17.65
CA ALA A 55 10.80 -1.09 18.01
C ALA A 55 11.73 -1.25 16.79
N GLN A 56 11.19 -1.66 15.64
CA GLN A 56 11.98 -1.75 14.40
C GLN A 56 12.39 -0.37 13.88
N ARG A 57 11.56 0.65 13.97
CA ARG A 57 11.88 2.02 13.54
C ARG A 57 12.95 2.67 14.39
N VAL A 58 12.88 2.47 15.70
CA VAL A 58 13.95 2.92 16.61
C VAL A 58 15.29 2.30 16.25
N LYS A 59 15.33 1.00 15.89
CA LYS A 59 16.54 0.34 15.39
C LYS A 59 17.08 0.93 14.11
N LEU A 60 16.21 1.48 13.26
CA LEU A 60 16.59 2.15 12.02
C LEU A 60 16.93 3.64 12.21
N GLY A 61 16.90 4.16 13.44
CA GLY A 61 17.17 5.57 13.75
C GLY A 61 16.11 6.53 13.21
N ILE A 62 14.89 6.05 12.95
CA ILE A 62 13.80 6.87 12.41
C ILE A 62 12.99 7.42 13.58
N GLU A 63 13.13 8.72 13.83
CA GLU A 63 12.27 9.49 14.74
C GLU A 63 11.06 10.00 13.96
N GLY A 64 9.84 9.65 14.39
CA GLY A 64 8.62 10.11 13.72
C GLY A 64 7.37 9.37 14.16
N ASP A 65 6.23 9.74 13.57
CA ASP A 65 4.97 9.07 13.84
C ASP A 65 5.03 7.60 13.44
N ALA A 66 4.91 6.74 14.44
CA ALA A 66 4.96 5.30 14.24
C ALA A 66 3.83 4.78 13.34
N LEU A 67 2.79 5.57 13.10
CA LEU A 67 1.63 5.22 12.28
C LEU A 67 1.76 5.73 10.83
N ASP A 68 2.81 6.49 10.49
CA ASP A 68 3.02 6.94 9.11
C ASP A 68 3.18 5.72 8.18
N PRO A 69 2.26 5.51 7.25
CA PRO A 69 2.29 4.35 6.35
C PRO A 69 3.52 4.37 5.43
N ARG A 70 4.12 5.53 5.18
CA ARG A 70 5.33 5.68 4.37
C ARG A 70 6.53 4.97 4.98
N LEU A 71 6.58 4.84 6.29
CA LEU A 71 7.66 4.14 6.98
C LEU A 71 7.62 2.61 6.79
N GLY A 72 6.54 2.07 6.24
CA GLY A 72 6.38 0.65 5.97
C GLY A 72 7.20 0.11 4.79
N TYR A 73 7.77 0.96 3.95
CA TYR A 73 8.51 0.57 2.74
C TYR A 73 9.70 1.49 2.45
N SER A 74 10.70 0.97 1.73
CA SER A 74 12.00 1.63 1.51
C SER A 74 11.89 3.00 0.87
N LEU A 75 11.13 3.13 -0.22
CA LEU A 75 10.94 4.42 -0.89
C LEU A 75 10.30 5.45 0.04
N GLY A 76 9.34 5.04 0.87
CA GLY A 76 8.67 5.92 1.84
C GLY A 76 9.62 6.35 2.97
N ARG A 77 10.46 5.43 3.48
CA ARG A 77 11.50 5.77 4.47
C ARG A 77 12.47 6.81 3.94
N LEU A 78 12.94 6.66 2.69
CA LEU A 78 13.83 7.63 2.05
C LEU A 78 13.16 9.01 1.92
N ARG A 79 11.85 9.07 1.70
CA ARG A 79 11.11 10.34 1.65
C ARG A 79 10.99 10.97 3.03
N VAL A 80 10.65 10.20 4.07
CA VAL A 80 10.52 10.70 5.46
C VAL A 80 11.86 11.21 6.00
N LEU A 81 12.97 10.60 5.58
CA LEU A 81 14.34 11.01 5.93
C LEU A 81 14.90 12.15 5.03
N ASP A 82 14.05 12.75 4.19
CA ASP A 82 14.41 13.83 3.26
C ASP A 82 15.54 13.51 2.26
N TYR A 83 15.78 12.20 2.00
CA TYR A 83 16.71 11.78 0.94
C TYR A 83 16.09 11.91 -0.46
N LEU A 84 14.77 11.99 -0.55
CA LEU A 84 14.03 12.14 -1.82
C LEU A 84 13.13 13.37 -1.77
N THR A 85 12.99 14.05 -2.92
CA THR A 85 11.95 15.08 -3.09
C THR A 85 10.56 14.46 -3.24
N GLU A 86 9.50 15.27 -3.12
CA GLU A 86 8.13 14.79 -3.33
C GLU A 86 7.93 14.25 -4.75
N ASP A 87 8.46 14.96 -5.76
CA ASP A 87 8.37 14.55 -7.16
C ASP A 87 9.04 13.20 -7.41
N GLN A 88 10.23 13.00 -6.82
CA GLN A 88 10.95 11.72 -6.90
C GLN A 88 10.15 10.58 -6.23
N PHE A 89 9.58 10.84 -5.07
CA PHE A 89 8.76 9.88 -4.36
C PHE A 89 7.51 9.49 -5.15
N GLU A 90 6.78 10.48 -5.68
CA GLU A 90 5.59 10.23 -6.48
C GLU A 90 5.94 9.49 -7.80
N ALA A 91 7.05 9.85 -8.44
CA ALA A 91 7.55 9.16 -9.62
C ALA A 91 7.86 7.68 -9.34
N GLY A 92 8.49 7.39 -8.19
CA GLY A 92 8.76 6.02 -7.75
C GLY A 92 7.49 5.22 -7.50
N LYS A 93 6.47 5.84 -6.90
CA LYS A 93 5.14 5.22 -6.71
C LYS A 93 4.48 4.87 -8.04
N ARG A 94 4.43 5.81 -8.99
CA ARG A 94 3.83 5.57 -10.32
C ARG A 94 4.58 4.49 -11.08
N TYR A 95 5.91 4.49 -11.01
CA TYR A 95 6.72 3.41 -11.57
C TYR A 95 6.35 2.05 -10.99
N ALA A 96 6.25 1.95 -9.66
CA ALA A 96 5.85 0.73 -8.99
C ALA A 96 4.45 0.26 -9.43
N GLN A 97 3.49 1.19 -9.55
CA GLN A 97 2.14 0.90 -10.03
C GLN A 97 2.13 0.32 -11.44
N ASP A 98 2.88 0.92 -12.37
CA ASP A 98 2.95 0.45 -13.76
C ASP A 98 3.57 -0.95 -13.86
N ILE A 99 4.66 -1.21 -13.11
CA ILE A 99 5.31 -2.53 -13.09
C ILE A 99 4.40 -3.60 -12.49
N VAL A 100 3.78 -3.32 -11.34
CA VAL A 100 2.88 -4.29 -10.70
C VAL A 100 1.64 -4.56 -11.55
N ARG A 101 1.13 -3.54 -12.24
CA ARG A 101 0.02 -3.72 -13.19
C ARG A 101 0.39 -4.69 -14.31
N ASP A 102 1.58 -4.55 -14.89
CA ASP A 102 2.06 -5.50 -15.91
C ASP A 102 2.23 -6.91 -15.34
N LEU A 103 2.81 -7.05 -14.15
CA LEU A 103 2.97 -8.35 -13.49
C LEU A 103 1.62 -9.03 -13.24
N LYS A 104 0.63 -8.31 -12.72
CA LYS A 104 -0.73 -8.82 -12.48
C LYS A 104 -1.41 -9.28 -13.77
N LEU A 105 -1.41 -8.43 -14.80
CA LEU A 105 -2.03 -8.75 -16.09
C LEU A 105 -1.30 -9.86 -16.86
N SER A 106 -0.01 -10.07 -16.58
CA SER A 106 0.79 -11.17 -17.13
C SER A 106 0.69 -12.47 -16.32
N GLY A 107 -0.08 -12.51 -15.24
CA GLY A 107 -0.19 -13.68 -14.35
C GLY A 107 1.10 -14.00 -13.59
N LEU A 108 2.04 -13.05 -13.51
CA LEU A 108 3.29 -13.22 -12.79
C LEU A 108 3.11 -12.82 -11.30
N SER A 109 3.80 -13.56 -10.42
CA SER A 109 3.79 -13.22 -8.99
C SER A 109 4.50 -11.90 -8.74
N ILE A 110 3.95 -11.12 -7.81
CA ILE A 110 4.57 -9.86 -7.37
C ILE A 110 5.71 -10.22 -6.42
N PRO A 111 6.94 -9.72 -6.66
CA PRO A 111 8.14 -10.20 -5.97
C PRO A 111 8.18 -9.89 -4.47
N SER A 112 7.48 -8.84 -4.02
CA SER A 112 7.49 -8.44 -2.61
C SER A 112 6.08 -8.42 -2.03
N PRO A 113 5.84 -9.05 -0.85
CA PRO A 113 4.58 -8.93 -0.12
C PRO A 113 4.24 -7.48 0.26
N ARG A 114 5.25 -6.64 0.48
CA ARG A 114 5.07 -5.23 0.81
C ARG A 114 4.66 -4.40 -0.41
N ALA A 115 5.22 -4.69 -1.58
CA ALA A 115 4.75 -4.10 -2.83
C ALA A 115 3.27 -4.43 -3.09
N GLN A 116 2.80 -5.60 -2.66
CA GLN A 116 1.38 -5.94 -2.70
C GLN A 116 0.53 -5.03 -1.81
N ASN A 117 1.02 -4.67 -0.61
CA ASN A 117 0.29 -3.82 0.34
C ASN A 117 0.21 -2.35 -0.09
N ILE A 118 1.20 -1.82 -0.81
CA ILE A 118 1.13 -0.47 -1.38
C ILE A 118 -0.10 -0.32 -2.29
N PHE A 119 -0.53 -1.42 -2.91
CA PHE A 119 -1.67 -1.45 -3.83
C PHE A 119 -2.97 -1.92 -3.15
N ALA A 120 -2.91 -2.62 -2.02
CA ALA A 120 -4.08 -3.04 -1.27
C ALA A 120 -4.80 -1.85 -0.60
N VAL A 121 -4.06 -0.82 -0.20
CA VAL A 121 -4.62 0.39 0.42
C VAL A 121 -5.43 1.25 -0.58
N HIS A 122 -5.19 1.07 -1.87
CA HIS A 122 -5.97 1.72 -2.93
C HIS A 122 -6.84 0.72 -3.69
N GLY A 123 -7.24 -0.37 -3.00
CA GLY A 123 -8.03 -1.46 -3.52
C GLY A 123 -9.32 -0.99 -4.20
N ARG A 124 -9.25 -0.81 -5.48
CA ARG A 124 -10.39 -1.02 -6.34
C ARG A 124 -10.37 -2.52 -6.66
N GLU A 125 -11.33 -3.25 -6.13
CA GLU A 125 -11.63 -4.60 -6.59
C GLU A 125 -11.73 -4.55 -8.11
N VAL A 126 -10.86 -5.30 -8.77
CA VAL A 126 -11.02 -5.58 -10.20
C VAL A 126 -12.11 -6.62 -10.30
N LEU A 127 -13.33 -6.16 -10.13
CA LEU A 127 -14.53 -6.87 -10.55
C LEU A 127 -14.89 -6.29 -11.90
N GLU A 128 -14.48 -6.99 -12.94
CA GLU A 128 -15.18 -7.12 -14.21
C GLU A 128 -14.27 -7.88 -15.15
N GLU A 129 -14.66 -9.09 -15.50
CA GLU A 129 -14.14 -9.88 -16.60
C GLU A 129 -14.42 -9.11 -17.90
N ASP A 130 -13.53 -8.21 -18.26
CA ASP A 130 -13.58 -7.51 -19.52
C ASP A 130 -12.80 -8.28 -20.58
N PHE A 131 -13.44 -8.52 -21.71
CA PHE A 131 -12.90 -9.11 -22.94
C PHE A 131 -11.65 -8.39 -23.51
N ASN A 132 -11.14 -7.38 -22.84
CA ASN A 132 -9.96 -6.56 -23.19
C ASN A 132 -8.69 -6.88 -22.40
N ASP A 133 -8.64 -7.99 -21.66
CA ASP A 133 -7.49 -8.28 -20.81
C ASP A 133 -6.19 -8.49 -21.61
N ALA A 134 -6.28 -9.04 -22.80
CA ALA A 134 -5.12 -9.25 -23.68
C ALA A 134 -4.53 -7.92 -24.19
N GLU A 135 -5.37 -6.96 -24.56
CA GLU A 135 -4.92 -5.64 -25.00
C GLU A 135 -4.36 -4.83 -23.82
N ARG A 136 -5.02 -4.88 -22.66
CA ARG A 136 -4.53 -4.24 -21.41
C ARG A 136 -3.18 -4.81 -20.99
N ALA A 137 -2.98 -6.11 -21.09
CA ALA A 137 -1.71 -6.77 -20.80
C ALA A 137 -0.61 -6.33 -21.80
N LYS A 138 -0.94 -6.21 -23.09
CA LYS A 138 -0.04 -5.72 -24.12
C LYS A 138 0.37 -4.28 -23.87
N GLU A 139 -0.56 -3.41 -23.53
CA GLU A 139 -0.29 -2.01 -23.19
C GLU A 139 0.58 -1.89 -21.92
N ALA A 140 0.26 -2.65 -20.86
CA ALA A 140 1.03 -2.63 -19.62
C ALA A 140 2.47 -3.08 -19.88
N ARG A 141 2.68 -4.14 -20.67
CA ARG A 141 3.99 -4.60 -21.09
C ARG A 141 4.74 -3.56 -21.93
N HIS A 142 4.04 -2.88 -22.83
CA HIS A 142 4.63 -1.79 -23.61
C HIS A 142 5.10 -0.66 -22.71
N ARG A 143 4.28 -0.22 -21.75
CA ARG A 143 4.66 0.80 -20.74
C ARG A 143 5.89 0.36 -19.94
N ARG A 144 5.90 -0.88 -19.41
CA ARG A 144 7.06 -1.41 -18.71
C ARG A 144 8.34 -1.36 -19.55
N ASN A 145 8.27 -1.78 -20.80
CA ASN A 145 9.43 -1.75 -21.69
C ASN A 145 9.90 -0.31 -21.95
N LYS A 146 8.98 0.62 -22.18
CA LYS A 146 9.30 2.04 -22.32
C LYS A 146 9.98 2.62 -21.09
N LEU A 147 9.50 2.31 -19.89
CA LEU A 147 10.11 2.76 -18.64
C LEU A 147 11.50 2.13 -18.43
N ARG A 148 11.67 0.85 -18.76
CA ARG A 148 12.97 0.18 -18.74
C ARG A 148 13.95 0.87 -19.68
N ASP A 149 13.57 1.12 -20.91
CA ASP A 149 14.43 1.74 -21.92
C ASP A 149 14.76 3.20 -21.53
N LEU A 150 13.80 3.91 -20.92
CA LEU A 150 14.00 5.25 -20.36
C LEU A 150 15.08 5.25 -19.27
N LEU A 151 15.05 4.29 -18.36
CA LEU A 151 16.03 4.18 -17.28
C LEU A 151 17.40 3.73 -17.81
N LEU A 152 17.44 2.81 -18.76
CA LEU A 152 18.69 2.38 -19.43
C LEU A 152 19.36 3.51 -20.20
N ALA A 153 18.59 4.43 -20.78
CA ALA A 153 19.11 5.61 -21.48
C ALA A 153 19.59 6.74 -20.53
N THR A 154 19.69 6.46 -19.22
CA THR A 154 20.13 7.45 -18.22
C THR A 154 21.64 7.47 -18.08
N GLY A 155 22.38 7.84 -19.10
CA GLY A 155 23.84 7.90 -19.14
C GLY A 155 24.45 6.83 -20.04
N ASP A 156 25.66 6.37 -19.72
CA ASP A 156 26.29 5.26 -20.41
C ASP A 156 25.64 3.91 -20.03
N ILE A 157 25.96 2.84 -20.77
CA ILE A 157 25.35 1.51 -20.59
C ILE A 157 25.46 1.01 -19.15
N ASN A 158 26.63 1.20 -18.50
CA ASN A 158 26.84 0.72 -17.15
C ASN A 158 26.05 1.54 -16.12
N THR A 159 26.02 2.84 -16.28
CA THR A 159 25.21 3.75 -15.44
C THR A 159 23.72 3.45 -15.62
N GLY A 160 23.24 3.29 -16.83
CA GLY A 160 21.83 2.95 -17.08
C GLY A 160 21.40 1.62 -16.46
N ARG A 161 22.24 0.60 -16.53
CA ARG A 161 21.97 -0.69 -15.87
C ARG A 161 21.90 -0.56 -14.34
N ARG A 162 22.83 0.21 -13.74
CA ARG A 162 22.80 0.49 -12.29
C ARG A 162 21.56 1.27 -11.89
N VAL A 163 21.21 2.32 -12.62
CA VAL A 163 20.00 3.11 -12.39
C VAL A 163 18.76 2.22 -12.46
N LEU A 164 18.62 1.39 -13.48
CA LEU A 164 17.51 0.45 -13.60
C LEU A 164 17.45 -0.52 -12.41
N ALA A 165 18.60 -1.12 -12.04
CA ALA A 165 18.68 -2.08 -10.96
C ALA A 165 18.26 -1.47 -9.62
N ILE A 166 18.82 -0.32 -9.26
CA ILE A 166 18.52 0.30 -7.95
C ILE A 166 17.09 0.84 -7.87
N VAL A 167 16.55 1.42 -8.95
CA VAL A 167 15.15 1.85 -8.98
C VAL A 167 14.22 0.65 -8.83
N TYR A 168 14.51 -0.47 -9.49
CA TYR A 168 13.71 -1.69 -9.37
C TYR A 168 13.83 -2.29 -7.96
N SER A 169 15.03 -2.38 -7.40
CA SER A 169 15.29 -2.90 -6.05
C SER A 169 14.52 -2.11 -4.98
N VAL A 170 14.61 -0.78 -4.99
CA VAL A 170 13.94 0.06 -3.99
C VAL A 170 12.42 0.14 -4.21
N CYS A 171 11.96 0.32 -5.45
CA CYS A 171 10.53 0.55 -5.73
C CYS A 171 9.70 -0.74 -5.80
N ILE A 172 10.29 -1.87 -6.19
CA ILE A 172 9.55 -3.12 -6.44
C ILE A 172 9.90 -4.21 -5.43
N LEU A 173 11.21 -4.42 -5.15
CA LEU A 173 11.65 -5.43 -4.19
C LEU A 173 11.58 -4.94 -2.74
N ASP A 174 11.41 -3.65 -2.53
CA ASP A 174 11.39 -2.99 -1.22
C ASP A 174 12.71 -3.18 -0.45
N GLU A 175 13.82 -3.25 -1.17
CA GLU A 175 15.15 -3.33 -0.58
C GLU A 175 15.67 -1.95 -0.18
N ASP A 176 16.47 -1.90 0.87
CA ASP A 176 17.05 -0.64 1.32
C ASP A 176 18.11 -0.15 0.32
N CYS A 177 18.09 1.15 0.04
CA CYS A 177 19.05 1.78 -0.86
C CYS A 177 20.42 1.91 -0.16
N PRO A 178 21.48 1.27 -0.69
CA PRO A 178 22.82 1.51 -0.19
C PRO A 178 23.23 2.99 -0.36
N VAL A 179 23.92 3.57 0.60
CA VAL A 179 24.30 4.99 0.62
C VAL A 179 25.04 5.40 -0.67
N HIS A 180 25.93 4.54 -1.16
CA HIS A 180 26.73 4.81 -2.38
C HIS A 180 25.91 4.70 -3.69
N GLU A 181 24.69 4.15 -3.62
CA GLU A 181 23.77 4.01 -4.77
C GLU A 181 22.69 5.12 -4.81
N GLY A 182 22.60 5.94 -3.77
CA GLY A 182 21.60 7.02 -3.68
C GLY A 182 21.61 7.98 -4.86
N PHE A 183 22.79 8.26 -5.42
CA PHE A 183 22.93 9.10 -6.62
C PHE A 183 22.24 8.47 -7.84
N TYR A 184 22.41 7.16 -8.05
CA TYR A 184 21.76 6.47 -9.18
C TYR A 184 20.26 6.38 -9.01
N LEU A 185 19.79 6.16 -7.77
CA LEU A 185 18.36 6.19 -7.45
C LEU A 185 17.74 7.56 -7.77
N ALA A 186 18.31 8.64 -7.22
CA ALA A 186 17.81 9.99 -7.45
C ALA A 186 17.80 10.36 -8.95
N ARG A 187 18.84 9.98 -9.69
CA ARG A 187 18.94 10.20 -11.13
C ARG A 187 17.84 9.46 -11.90
N GLY A 188 17.57 8.21 -11.55
CA GLY A 188 16.49 7.41 -12.15
C GLY A 188 15.11 7.99 -11.85
N LEU A 189 14.86 8.35 -10.59
CA LEU A 189 13.60 8.94 -10.16
C LEU A 189 13.34 10.31 -10.83
N ASN A 190 14.36 11.16 -10.97
CA ASN A 190 14.26 12.42 -11.73
C ASN A 190 13.90 12.18 -13.21
N ARG A 191 14.42 11.13 -13.81
CA ARG A 191 14.09 10.78 -15.18
C ARG A 191 12.64 10.31 -15.31
N LEU A 192 12.17 9.53 -14.34
CA LEU A 192 10.77 9.10 -14.24
C LEU A 192 9.84 10.28 -13.97
N ALA A 193 10.19 11.20 -13.05
CA ALA A 193 9.39 12.39 -12.76
C ALA A 193 9.12 13.20 -14.03
N ARG A 194 10.17 13.49 -14.82
CA ARG A 194 10.03 14.16 -16.10
C ARG A 194 9.14 13.38 -17.09
N HIS A 195 9.23 12.06 -17.09
CA HIS A 195 8.40 11.22 -17.96
C HIS A 195 6.93 11.28 -17.56
N TYR A 196 6.63 11.33 -16.26
CA TYR A 196 5.27 11.42 -15.74
C TYR A 196 4.71 12.85 -15.71
N GLY A 197 5.53 13.86 -16.01
CA GLY A 197 5.13 15.27 -15.98
C GLY A 197 4.88 15.80 -14.56
N ILE A 198 5.72 15.36 -13.63
CA ILE A 198 5.71 15.78 -12.22
C ILE A 198 6.83 16.77 -11.99
#